data_66744e01dfab16fdb265f2a83463e4fe
#
_entry.id   66744e01dfab16fdb265f2a83463e4fe
#
_cell.length_a   1.000
_cell.length_b   1.000
_cell.length_c   1.000
_cell.angle_alpha   90.00
_cell.angle_beta   90.00
_cell.angle_gamma   90.00
#
_symmetry.space_group_name_H-M   'P 1'
#
loop_
_entity.id
_entity.type
_entity.pdbx_description
1 polymer ?
#
loop_
_entity_poly.entity_id
_entity_poly.type
_entity_poly.pdbx_seq_one_letter_code
_entity_poly.pdbx_strand_id
1 'polypeptide(L)'
;MKALILAGGFGTRLRPLSCTRPKMMFPIANRPLLDWVIEGLSKKGVTKAVLAVNYMADVIKKNFGTSRYGVKIAYSHEKMPLGTGGPIKEAEQLLNENEDSFFVLNGDILSSIDYSKLYEVHKALGAEATIALREVEDPSRFGVVEINGNNQILRFVEKPKIEEAPSKLINAGVYVLNQSVFDIIPSGKKVSIEREIFPILASKRSLFGNRFNGLWIDIGKPQDYITANKLILEEIANEKPFLGKNVKMSSKAKIIPPVAIGSGARIAEDTLIGPYSSIGDNVTVSKGSRIQGSIIFPKAWVDSFASIKDAIIGEGAILGHWVKIEDQCIIGDHAIINDNVTLTQKVQVCPSKEVDTSVLQASTVM
;
A
#
# COMPACT_ATOMS: atom_id res chain seq x y z
N MET A 1 19.17 13.47 0.65
CA MET A 1 17.75 13.87 0.76
C MET A 1 17.06 13.08 1.85
N LYS A 2 16.08 13.69 2.55
CA LYS A 2 15.32 13.07 3.64
C LYS A 2 13.85 12.88 3.24
N ALA A 3 13.17 11.91 3.83
CA ALA A 3 11.76 11.68 3.60
C ALA A 3 11.02 11.41 4.90
N LEU A 4 9.78 11.89 5.00
CA LEU A 4 8.79 11.49 5.98
C LEU A 4 7.76 10.59 5.28
N ILE A 5 7.50 9.42 5.85
CA ILE A 5 6.48 8.50 5.36
C ILE A 5 5.35 8.46 6.39
N LEU A 6 4.15 8.86 5.98
CA LEU A 6 2.95 8.82 6.83
C LEU A 6 2.42 7.37 6.89
N ALA A 7 2.74 6.67 7.96
CA ALA A 7 2.47 5.25 8.15
C ALA A 7 1.52 4.94 9.33
N GLY A 8 0.88 5.96 9.92
CA GLY A 8 0.06 5.84 11.13
C GLY A 8 -1.42 5.45 10.91
N GLY A 9 -1.86 5.23 9.67
CA GLY A 9 -3.26 4.97 9.34
C GLY A 9 -3.80 3.62 9.81
N PHE A 10 -5.04 3.58 10.33
CA PHE A 10 -5.70 2.35 10.82
C PHE A 10 -6.10 1.35 9.73
N GLY A 11 -6.19 1.77 8.47
CA GLY A 11 -6.58 0.89 7.36
C GLY A 11 -7.98 0.27 7.49
N THR A 12 -8.94 0.96 8.11
CA THR A 12 -10.27 0.41 8.45
C THR A 12 -11.04 -0.16 7.25
N ARG A 13 -10.85 0.41 6.06
CA ARG A 13 -11.46 -0.06 4.80
C ARG A 13 -10.87 -1.36 4.28
N LEU A 14 -9.76 -1.81 4.86
CA LEU A 14 -9.06 -3.06 4.52
C LEU A 14 -9.29 -4.17 5.55
N ARG A 15 -10.21 -3.95 6.51
CA ARG A 15 -10.66 -5.03 7.41
C ARG A 15 -11.27 -6.16 6.58
N PRO A 16 -11.08 -7.41 7.02
CA PRO A 16 -10.50 -7.90 8.28
C PRO A 16 -8.98 -7.96 8.33
N LEU A 17 -8.26 -7.78 7.20
CA LEU A 17 -6.79 -7.92 7.15
C LEU A 17 -6.05 -6.94 8.06
N SER A 18 -6.53 -5.68 8.14
CA SER A 18 -5.91 -4.65 8.98
C SER A 18 -6.20 -4.80 10.48
N CYS A 19 -6.95 -5.82 10.90
CA CYS A 19 -7.15 -6.12 12.32
C CYS A 19 -5.89 -6.69 12.98
N THR A 20 -5.04 -7.37 12.24
CA THR A 20 -3.89 -8.13 12.73
C THR A 20 -2.55 -7.56 12.30
N ARG A 21 -2.53 -6.65 11.31
CA ARG A 21 -1.30 -6.02 10.82
C ARG A 21 -1.54 -4.62 10.28
N PRO A 22 -0.56 -3.70 10.39
CA PRO A 22 -0.68 -2.39 9.78
C PRO A 22 -0.65 -2.52 8.25
N LYS A 23 -1.37 -1.64 7.56
CA LYS A 23 -1.46 -1.60 6.09
C LYS A 23 -0.09 -1.60 5.40
N MET A 24 0.89 -0.91 5.99
CA MET A 24 2.26 -0.83 5.48
C MET A 24 2.96 -2.19 5.37
N MET A 25 2.45 -3.19 6.12
CA MET A 25 2.97 -4.56 6.12
C MET A 25 2.22 -5.49 5.16
N PHE A 26 1.23 -5.02 4.42
CA PHE A 26 0.54 -5.85 3.44
C PHE A 26 1.49 -6.27 2.34
N PRO A 27 1.61 -7.58 2.04
CA PRO A 27 2.54 -8.08 1.04
C PRO A 27 2.03 -7.80 -0.38
N ILE A 28 2.82 -7.11 -1.19
CA ILE A 28 2.63 -6.95 -2.64
C ILE A 28 3.73 -7.77 -3.31
N ALA A 29 3.36 -8.74 -4.11
CA ALA A 29 4.30 -9.71 -4.69
C ALA A 29 5.27 -10.26 -3.62
N ASN A 30 4.73 -10.65 -2.46
CA ASN A 30 5.41 -11.21 -1.29
C ASN A 30 6.37 -10.27 -0.53
N ARG A 31 6.35 -8.96 -0.83
CA ARG A 31 7.14 -7.96 -0.10
C ARG A 31 6.21 -6.91 0.54
N PRO A 32 6.46 -6.47 1.80
CA PRO A 32 5.67 -5.41 2.42
C PRO A 32 5.57 -4.16 1.54
N LEU A 33 4.40 -3.51 1.52
CA LEU A 33 4.22 -2.24 0.79
C LEU A 33 5.30 -1.20 1.15
N LEU A 34 5.61 -1.04 2.43
CA LEU A 34 6.64 -0.11 2.89
C LEU A 34 8.04 -0.43 2.34
N ASP A 35 8.32 -1.70 2.05
CA ASP A 35 9.58 -2.14 1.44
C ASP A 35 9.76 -1.57 0.03
N TRP A 36 8.68 -1.58 -0.77
CA TRP A 36 8.66 -0.98 -2.10
C TRP A 36 8.88 0.52 -2.06
N VAL A 37 8.23 1.21 -1.10
CA VAL A 37 8.37 2.66 -0.92
C VAL A 37 9.81 3.03 -0.54
N ILE A 38 10.40 2.36 0.47
CA ILE A 38 11.77 2.66 0.92
C ILE A 38 12.80 2.33 -0.16
N GLU A 39 12.65 1.23 -0.89
CA GLU A 39 13.54 0.90 -2.01
C GLU A 39 13.46 1.94 -3.13
N GLY A 40 12.25 2.39 -3.48
CA GLY A 40 12.04 3.45 -4.46
C GLY A 40 12.74 4.76 -4.06
N LEU A 41 12.63 5.16 -2.80
CA LEU A 41 13.33 6.32 -2.23
C LEU A 41 14.85 6.15 -2.26
N SER A 42 15.35 4.97 -1.87
CA SER A 42 16.80 4.66 -1.90
C SER A 42 17.39 4.81 -3.29
N LYS A 43 16.74 4.26 -4.31
CA LYS A 43 17.18 4.34 -5.73
C LYS A 43 17.27 5.77 -6.25
N LYS A 44 16.61 6.72 -5.57
CA LYS A 44 16.58 8.15 -5.94
C LYS A 44 17.36 9.05 -4.96
N GLY A 45 18.28 8.46 -4.17
CA GLY A 45 19.24 9.19 -3.35
C GLY A 45 18.70 9.70 -2.01
N VAL A 46 17.58 9.19 -1.54
CA VAL A 46 17.13 9.43 -0.15
C VAL A 46 17.99 8.58 0.79
N THR A 47 18.59 9.22 1.79
CA THR A 47 19.52 8.59 2.74
C THR A 47 18.92 8.40 4.13
N LYS A 48 17.85 9.13 4.45
CA LYS A 48 17.15 9.05 5.73
C LYS A 48 15.64 9.07 5.50
N ALA A 49 14.91 8.12 6.10
CA ALA A 49 13.46 8.07 6.15
C ALA A 49 12.98 8.16 7.60
N VAL A 50 12.06 9.06 7.88
CA VAL A 50 11.32 9.12 9.14
C VAL A 50 9.97 8.46 8.91
N LEU A 51 9.62 7.45 9.69
CA LEU A 51 8.32 6.81 9.65
C LEU A 51 7.44 7.43 10.74
N ALA A 52 6.39 8.15 10.35
CA ALA A 52 5.37 8.60 11.28
C ALA A 52 4.41 7.42 11.52
N VAL A 53 4.50 6.83 12.72
CA VAL A 53 3.79 5.61 13.09
C VAL A 53 2.85 5.86 14.26
N ASN A 54 1.73 5.13 14.28
CA ASN A 54 0.75 5.15 15.37
C ASN A 54 0.26 3.71 15.63
N TYR A 55 -0.71 3.26 14.84
CA TYR A 55 -1.32 1.95 14.96
C TYR A 55 -0.31 0.83 14.68
N MET A 56 -0.17 -0.10 15.62
CA MET A 56 0.77 -1.23 15.52
C MET A 56 2.22 -0.82 15.19
N ALA A 57 2.69 0.31 15.73
CA ALA A 57 4.03 0.84 15.49
C ALA A 57 5.15 -0.19 15.74
N ASP A 58 4.99 -1.04 16.76
CA ASP A 58 6.01 -2.03 17.13
C ASP A 58 6.18 -3.13 16.07
N VAL A 59 5.10 -3.47 15.35
CA VAL A 59 5.17 -4.40 14.21
C VAL A 59 6.04 -3.81 13.11
N ILE A 60 5.86 -2.51 12.79
CA ILE A 60 6.68 -1.82 11.77
C ILE A 60 8.13 -1.75 12.24
N LYS A 61 8.37 -1.30 13.48
CA LYS A 61 9.74 -1.17 14.04
C LYS A 61 10.48 -2.50 14.03
N LYS A 62 9.82 -3.60 14.47
CA LYS A 62 10.42 -4.94 14.50
C LYS A 62 10.84 -5.43 13.11
N ASN A 63 10.06 -5.11 12.07
CA ASN A 63 10.32 -5.58 10.70
C ASN A 63 11.32 -4.73 9.93
N PHE A 64 11.37 -3.42 10.17
CA PHE A 64 12.19 -2.49 9.39
C PHE A 64 13.47 -2.07 10.11
N GLY A 65 13.54 -2.17 11.44
CA GLY A 65 14.73 -1.81 12.20
C GLY A 65 15.14 -0.35 12.03
N THR A 66 16.45 -0.09 12.02
CA THR A 66 17.03 1.27 11.92
C THR A 66 17.66 1.58 10.56
N SER A 67 17.66 0.62 9.63
CA SER A 67 18.22 0.79 8.29
C SER A 67 17.64 -0.23 7.30
N ARG A 68 17.36 0.21 6.07
CA ARG A 68 16.87 -0.64 4.98
C ARG A 68 17.32 -0.08 3.64
N TYR A 69 17.83 -0.92 2.73
CA TYR A 69 18.34 -0.51 1.40
C TYR A 69 19.33 0.68 1.45
N GLY A 70 20.16 0.76 2.50
CA GLY A 70 21.07 1.89 2.70
C GLY A 70 20.43 3.17 3.24
N VAL A 71 19.11 3.20 3.42
CA VAL A 71 18.38 4.32 4.04
C VAL A 71 18.35 4.14 5.54
N LYS A 72 18.78 5.15 6.30
CA LYS A 72 18.62 5.21 7.77
C LYS A 72 17.15 5.43 8.10
N ILE A 73 16.60 4.66 9.03
CA ILE A 73 15.19 4.73 9.45
C ILE A 73 15.10 5.29 10.87
N ALA A 74 14.34 6.36 11.03
CA ALA A 74 13.94 6.91 12.31
C ALA A 74 12.41 6.81 12.47
N TYR A 75 11.90 6.88 13.68
CA TYR A 75 10.48 6.76 13.96
C TYR A 75 9.98 7.98 14.73
N SER A 76 8.96 8.65 14.20
CA SER A 76 8.14 9.63 14.90
C SER A 76 6.87 8.94 15.37
N HIS A 77 6.59 9.02 16.65
CA HIS A 77 5.47 8.28 17.27
C HIS A 77 4.35 9.25 17.66
N GLU A 78 3.23 9.18 16.96
CA GLU A 78 2.02 9.90 17.33
C GLU A 78 1.32 9.23 18.52
N LYS A 79 1.12 9.97 19.62
CA LYS A 79 0.36 9.47 20.78
C LYS A 79 -1.14 9.36 20.49
N MET A 80 -1.65 10.17 19.58
CA MET A 80 -3.03 10.18 19.08
C MET A 80 -3.03 10.56 17.59
N PRO A 81 -4.08 10.21 16.82
CA PRO A 81 -4.17 10.57 15.41
C PRO A 81 -4.22 12.11 15.22
N LEU A 82 -3.17 12.67 14.62
CA LEU A 82 -3.01 14.12 14.41
C LEU A 82 -3.34 14.56 12.97
N GLY A 83 -3.99 13.73 12.19
CA GLY A 83 -4.31 14.01 10.78
C GLY A 83 -3.11 13.77 9.86
N THR A 84 -3.02 14.50 8.74
CA THR A 84 -1.91 14.38 7.78
C THR A 84 -0.84 15.46 7.99
N GLY A 85 -1.18 16.60 8.57
CA GLY A 85 -0.26 17.69 8.88
C GLY A 85 0.42 17.55 10.24
N GLY A 86 -0.30 17.07 11.27
CA GLY A 86 0.27 16.91 12.61
C GLY A 86 1.51 16.01 12.66
N PRO A 87 1.53 14.82 12.03
CA PRO A 87 2.73 13.97 11.94
C PRO A 87 3.93 14.66 11.31
N ILE A 88 3.72 15.60 10.39
CA ILE A 88 4.79 16.39 9.78
C ILE A 88 5.43 17.27 10.86
N LYS A 89 4.63 17.98 11.65
CA LYS A 89 5.13 18.82 12.76
C LYS A 89 5.84 17.99 13.83
N GLU A 90 5.29 16.85 14.21
CA GLU A 90 5.92 15.95 15.21
C GLU A 90 7.28 15.40 14.75
N ALA A 91 7.50 15.28 13.43
CA ALA A 91 8.75 14.81 12.86
C ALA A 91 9.80 15.93 12.68
N GLU A 92 9.49 17.19 12.98
CA GLU A 92 10.35 18.36 12.74
C GLU A 92 11.78 18.17 13.22
N GLN A 93 11.98 17.78 14.48
CA GLN A 93 13.32 17.58 15.05
C GLN A 93 14.14 16.48 14.34
N LEU A 94 13.46 15.48 13.76
CA LEU A 94 14.10 14.39 13.02
C LEU A 94 14.44 14.77 11.59
N LEU A 95 13.78 15.80 11.05
CA LEU A 95 13.93 16.28 9.67
C LEU A 95 14.80 17.54 9.58
N ASN A 96 14.88 18.33 10.65
CA ASN A 96 15.54 19.62 10.69
C ASN A 96 17.08 19.46 10.82
N GLU A 97 17.73 18.83 9.85
CA GLU A 97 19.18 18.64 9.78
C GLU A 97 19.68 19.03 8.37
N ASN A 98 20.47 20.08 8.23
CA ASN A 98 21.31 20.42 7.06
C ASN A 98 20.67 20.49 5.66
N GLU A 99 19.37 20.29 5.49
CA GLU A 99 18.67 20.38 4.20
C GLU A 99 17.40 21.22 4.36
N ASP A 100 17.21 22.21 3.49
CA ASP A 100 16.05 23.12 3.56
C ASP A 100 14.73 22.50 3.15
N SER A 101 14.79 21.33 2.51
CA SER A 101 13.58 20.66 1.95
C SER A 101 13.63 19.15 2.20
N PHE A 102 12.47 18.55 2.33
CA PHE A 102 12.31 17.10 2.55
C PHE A 102 11.07 16.57 1.81
N PHE A 103 11.07 15.28 1.53
CA PHE A 103 9.89 14.61 0.99
C PHE A 103 8.89 14.28 2.09
N VAL A 104 7.60 14.33 1.74
CA VAL A 104 6.50 13.74 2.52
C VAL A 104 5.72 12.81 1.60
N LEU A 105 5.48 11.57 2.05
CA LEU A 105 4.77 10.56 1.29
C LEU A 105 3.62 9.98 2.13
N ASN A 106 2.46 9.85 1.50
CA ASN A 106 1.44 8.95 2.03
C ASN A 106 1.93 7.51 1.86
N GLY A 107 2.15 6.80 2.96
CA GLY A 107 2.78 5.47 2.94
C GLY A 107 1.96 4.38 2.25
N ASP A 108 0.68 4.66 1.95
CA ASP A 108 -0.23 3.74 1.26
C ASP A 108 -0.25 3.90 -0.26
N ILE A 109 0.63 4.72 -0.80
CA ILE A 109 0.75 4.93 -2.24
C ILE A 109 1.93 4.15 -2.81
N LEU A 110 1.63 3.35 -3.82
CA LEU A 110 2.62 2.70 -4.66
C LEU A 110 2.74 3.49 -5.96
N SER A 111 3.94 3.98 -6.28
CA SER A 111 4.13 4.81 -7.47
C SER A 111 5.52 4.69 -8.07
N SER A 112 5.62 4.97 -9.37
CA SER A 112 6.88 5.11 -10.11
C SER A 112 7.31 6.58 -10.26
N ILE A 113 6.94 7.44 -9.29
CA ILE A 113 7.31 8.87 -9.30
C ILE A 113 8.83 9.02 -9.33
N ASP A 114 9.33 9.90 -10.18
CA ASP A 114 10.73 10.30 -10.17
C ASP A 114 10.95 11.35 -9.08
N TYR A 115 11.36 10.88 -7.89
CA TYR A 115 11.64 11.74 -6.72
C TYR A 115 12.75 12.76 -7.01
N SER A 116 13.78 12.38 -7.78
CA SER A 116 14.88 13.31 -8.13
C SER A 116 14.35 14.48 -8.95
N LYS A 117 13.55 14.18 -9.99
CA LYS A 117 12.94 15.21 -10.83
C LYS A 117 11.98 16.10 -10.04
N LEU A 118 11.16 15.52 -9.15
CA LEU A 118 10.26 16.29 -8.29
C LEU A 118 11.03 17.27 -7.39
N TYR A 119 12.16 16.83 -6.83
CA TYR A 119 13.03 17.66 -6.00
C TYR A 119 13.70 18.79 -6.80
N GLU A 120 14.22 18.48 -7.98
CA GLU A 120 14.82 19.47 -8.89
C GLU A 120 13.81 20.57 -9.29
N VAL A 121 12.60 20.17 -9.66
CA VAL A 121 11.51 21.11 -9.99
C VAL A 121 11.16 21.99 -8.78
N HIS A 122 11.06 21.41 -7.59
CA HIS A 122 10.81 22.15 -6.36
C HIS A 122 11.87 23.26 -6.13
N LYS A 123 13.14 22.91 -6.25
CA LYS A 123 14.26 23.86 -6.09
C LYS A 123 14.27 24.95 -7.16
N ALA A 124 14.05 24.57 -8.42
CA ALA A 124 14.03 25.51 -9.54
C ALA A 124 12.90 26.54 -9.44
N LEU A 125 11.76 26.16 -8.85
CA LEU A 125 10.61 27.06 -8.67
C LEU A 125 10.72 27.93 -7.42
N GLY A 126 11.66 27.67 -6.51
CA GLY A 126 11.75 28.36 -5.20
C GLY A 126 10.47 28.14 -4.36
N ALA A 127 9.83 27.01 -4.51
CA ALA A 127 8.53 26.72 -3.90
C ALA A 127 8.66 26.46 -2.39
N GLU A 128 7.66 26.82 -1.58
CA GLU A 128 7.53 26.33 -0.20
C GLU A 128 7.03 24.88 -0.16
N ALA A 129 6.15 24.53 -1.13
CA ALA A 129 5.70 23.16 -1.31
C ALA A 129 5.49 22.83 -2.78
N THR A 130 5.84 21.60 -3.19
CA THR A 130 5.56 21.06 -4.51
C THR A 130 4.85 19.71 -4.39
N ILE A 131 3.71 19.57 -5.04
CA ILE A 131 2.87 18.36 -5.02
C ILE A 131 3.10 17.59 -6.31
N ALA A 132 3.32 16.28 -6.23
CA ALA A 132 3.22 15.40 -7.39
C ALA A 132 1.76 15.29 -7.81
N LEU A 133 1.47 15.54 -9.09
CA LEU A 133 0.12 15.58 -9.65
C LEU A 133 -0.08 14.47 -10.69
N ARG A 134 -1.25 13.85 -10.64
CA ARG A 134 -1.68 12.87 -11.61
C ARG A 134 -3.05 13.20 -12.19
N GLU A 135 -3.26 12.90 -13.46
CA GLU A 135 -4.58 12.98 -14.08
C GLU A 135 -5.35 11.67 -13.89
N VAL A 136 -6.62 11.76 -13.51
CA VAL A 136 -7.52 10.62 -13.29
C VAL A 136 -8.90 10.90 -13.89
N GLU A 137 -9.66 9.85 -14.22
CA GLU A 137 -11.02 10.01 -14.75
C GLU A 137 -12.01 10.53 -13.68
N ASP A 138 -12.00 9.94 -12.49
CA ASP A 138 -12.83 10.36 -11.36
C ASP A 138 -11.96 10.95 -10.24
N PRO A 139 -11.92 12.29 -10.09
CA PRO A 139 -11.12 12.96 -9.08
C PRO A 139 -11.81 13.06 -7.70
N SER A 140 -13.08 12.70 -7.56
CA SER A 140 -13.92 12.95 -6.37
C SER A 140 -13.38 12.32 -5.07
N ARG A 141 -12.51 11.32 -5.18
CA ARG A 141 -11.90 10.62 -4.02
C ARG A 141 -10.66 11.30 -3.48
N PHE A 142 -10.13 12.31 -4.14
CA PHE A 142 -8.79 12.87 -3.92
C PHE A 142 -8.82 14.39 -3.72
N GLY A 143 -7.73 14.97 -3.29
CA GLY A 143 -7.51 16.39 -3.39
C GLY A 143 -7.31 16.78 -4.85
N VAL A 144 -8.06 17.77 -5.33
CA VAL A 144 -8.04 18.21 -6.74
C VAL A 144 -7.43 19.61 -6.82
N VAL A 145 -6.61 19.84 -7.83
CA VAL A 145 -5.92 21.12 -8.00
C VAL A 145 -6.27 21.80 -9.30
N GLU A 146 -6.30 23.14 -9.27
CA GLU A 146 -6.26 23.99 -10.45
C GLU A 146 -4.88 24.62 -10.54
N ILE A 147 -4.22 24.54 -11.71
CA ILE A 147 -2.88 25.09 -11.93
C ILE A 147 -2.87 26.06 -13.09
N ASN A 148 -1.94 27.03 -13.04
CA ASN A 148 -1.68 27.92 -14.17
C ASN A 148 -0.57 27.35 -15.10
N GLY A 149 -0.21 28.09 -16.16
CA GLY A 149 0.80 27.70 -17.15
C GLY A 149 2.21 27.52 -16.57
N ASN A 150 2.49 28.04 -15.38
CA ASN A 150 3.77 27.93 -14.68
C ASN A 150 3.75 26.83 -13.61
N ASN A 151 2.79 25.90 -13.65
CA ASN A 151 2.59 24.83 -12.65
C ASN A 151 2.29 25.34 -11.23
N GLN A 152 1.98 26.62 -11.03
CA GLN A 152 1.57 27.14 -9.74
C GLN A 152 0.14 26.71 -9.45
N ILE A 153 -0.12 26.18 -8.26
CA ILE A 153 -1.45 25.76 -7.82
C ILE A 153 -2.22 27.02 -7.36
N LEU A 154 -3.30 27.30 -8.08
CA LEU A 154 -4.18 28.45 -7.80
C LEU A 154 -5.26 28.08 -6.77
N ARG A 155 -5.70 26.81 -6.81
CA ARG A 155 -6.75 26.30 -5.94
C ARG A 155 -6.51 24.84 -5.61
N PHE A 156 -6.76 24.48 -4.35
CA PHE A 156 -6.76 23.11 -3.85
C PHE A 156 -8.10 22.80 -3.19
N VAL A 157 -8.77 21.72 -3.60
CA VAL A 157 -10.08 21.31 -3.06
C VAL A 157 -10.00 19.83 -2.68
N GLU A 158 -10.17 19.54 -1.39
CA GLU A 158 -10.10 18.16 -0.87
C GLU A 158 -11.44 17.45 -1.05
N LYS A 159 -11.45 16.39 -1.86
CA LYS A 159 -12.59 15.51 -2.15
C LYS A 159 -13.84 16.27 -2.56
N PRO A 160 -13.79 17.04 -3.66
CA PRO A 160 -14.95 17.74 -4.18
C PRO A 160 -15.99 16.74 -4.69
N LYS A 161 -17.23 17.20 -4.86
CA LYS A 161 -18.16 16.49 -5.74
C LYS A 161 -17.64 16.56 -7.18
N ILE A 162 -18.00 15.58 -8.00
CA ILE A 162 -17.45 15.49 -9.36
C ILE A 162 -17.76 16.74 -10.20
N GLU A 163 -18.94 17.33 -9.98
CA GLU A 163 -19.41 18.54 -10.66
C GLU A 163 -18.70 19.82 -10.18
N GLU A 164 -18.10 19.78 -8.98
CA GLU A 164 -17.39 20.88 -8.34
C GLU A 164 -15.88 20.78 -8.49
N ALA A 165 -15.38 19.67 -9.08
CA ALA A 165 -13.96 19.44 -9.26
C ALA A 165 -13.37 20.44 -10.26
N PRO A 166 -12.36 21.25 -9.88
CA PRO A 166 -11.80 22.29 -10.76
C PRO A 166 -11.04 21.70 -11.96
N SER A 167 -10.65 20.45 -11.89
CA SER A 167 -9.92 19.74 -12.94
C SER A 167 -9.95 18.21 -12.71
N LYS A 168 -9.26 17.47 -13.57
CA LYS A 168 -8.95 16.04 -13.37
C LYS A 168 -7.58 15.79 -12.74
N LEU A 169 -6.84 16.84 -12.35
CA LEU A 169 -5.52 16.73 -11.72
C LEU A 169 -5.67 16.56 -10.22
N ILE A 170 -5.18 15.43 -9.73
CA ILE A 170 -5.24 15.10 -8.32
C ILE A 170 -3.89 15.20 -7.62
N ASN A 171 -3.95 15.43 -6.34
CA ASN A 171 -2.85 15.22 -5.40
C ASN A 171 -2.48 13.74 -5.35
N ALA A 172 -1.27 13.40 -5.78
CA ALA A 172 -0.78 12.03 -5.79
C ALA A 172 -0.20 11.58 -4.43
N GLY A 173 -0.31 12.39 -3.38
CA GLY A 173 0.15 12.05 -2.02
C GLY A 173 1.67 11.95 -1.85
N VAL A 174 2.41 12.62 -2.71
CA VAL A 174 3.87 12.79 -2.62
C VAL A 174 4.20 14.27 -2.76
N TYR A 175 4.96 14.77 -1.81
CA TYR A 175 5.29 16.20 -1.69
C TYR A 175 6.77 16.43 -1.49
N VAL A 176 7.29 17.58 -1.92
CA VAL A 176 8.50 18.19 -1.40
C VAL A 176 8.10 19.45 -0.63
N LEU A 177 8.51 19.54 0.61
CA LEU A 177 8.21 20.68 1.50
C LEU A 177 9.49 21.34 1.96
N ASN A 178 9.50 22.67 2.04
CA ASN A 178 10.53 23.41 2.74
C ASN A 178 10.29 23.38 4.26
N GLN A 179 11.35 23.57 5.03
CA GLN A 179 11.26 23.64 6.50
C GLN A 179 10.33 24.77 6.98
N SER A 180 10.19 25.86 6.23
CA SER A 180 9.25 26.96 6.54
C SER A 180 7.81 26.48 6.74
N VAL A 181 7.45 25.31 6.19
CA VAL A 181 6.10 24.73 6.37
C VAL A 181 5.86 24.33 7.84
N PHE A 182 6.91 24.03 8.61
CA PHE A 182 6.75 23.73 10.04
C PHE A 182 6.19 24.93 10.84
N ASP A 183 6.50 26.15 10.44
CA ASP A 183 6.01 27.37 11.12
C ASP A 183 4.51 27.59 10.95
N ILE A 184 3.93 26.99 9.90
CA ILE A 184 2.49 27.11 9.59
C ILE A 184 1.68 26.00 10.25
N ILE A 185 2.32 24.88 10.61
CA ILE A 185 1.63 23.74 11.23
C ILE A 185 1.67 23.88 12.76
N PRO A 186 0.50 24.02 13.43
CA PRO A 186 0.45 24.12 14.88
C PRO A 186 0.84 22.81 15.56
N SER A 187 1.66 22.89 16.61
CA SER A 187 2.11 21.74 17.38
C SER A 187 0.99 21.14 18.23
N GLY A 188 0.97 19.79 18.36
CA GLY A 188 0.06 19.05 19.25
C GLY A 188 -1.42 19.11 18.85
N LYS A 189 -1.74 19.57 17.64
CA LYS A 189 -3.12 19.66 17.13
C LYS A 189 -3.34 18.71 15.95
N LYS A 190 -4.59 18.28 15.79
CA LYS A 190 -5.02 17.57 14.61
C LYS A 190 -5.13 18.54 13.45
N VAL A 191 -4.31 18.34 12.41
CA VAL A 191 -4.23 19.20 11.22
C VAL A 191 -4.28 18.35 9.97
N SER A 192 -5.06 18.76 8.98
CA SER A 192 -4.98 18.20 7.61
C SER A 192 -4.12 19.10 6.75
N ILE A 193 -3.04 18.55 6.18
CA ILE A 193 -2.20 19.30 5.25
C ILE A 193 -3.00 19.75 4.02
N GLU A 194 -3.94 18.93 3.57
CA GLU A 194 -4.75 19.14 2.37
C GLU A 194 -5.81 20.23 2.56
N ARG A 195 -6.43 20.27 3.75
CA ARG A 195 -7.55 21.16 4.03
C ARG A 195 -7.13 22.50 4.63
N GLU A 196 -6.00 22.51 5.33
CA GLU A 196 -5.60 23.65 6.14
C GLU A 196 -4.29 24.29 5.62
N ILE A 197 -3.29 23.50 5.25
CA ILE A 197 -1.96 24.02 4.90
C ILE A 197 -1.85 24.33 3.40
N PHE A 198 -2.23 23.40 2.51
CA PHE A 198 -2.14 23.65 1.07
C PHE A 198 -2.99 24.83 0.59
N PRO A 199 -4.22 25.10 1.10
CA PRO A 199 -4.93 26.32 0.75
C PRO A 199 -4.20 27.60 1.17
N ILE A 200 -3.54 27.62 2.33
CA ILE A 200 -2.72 28.75 2.78
C ILE A 200 -1.56 28.98 1.82
N LEU A 201 -0.83 27.92 1.47
CA LEU A 201 0.31 28.00 0.54
C LEU A 201 -0.12 28.40 -0.87
N ALA A 202 -1.29 27.94 -1.34
CA ALA A 202 -1.86 28.35 -2.62
C ALA A 202 -2.20 29.86 -2.62
N SER A 203 -2.82 30.38 -1.54
CA SER A 203 -3.13 31.82 -1.41
C SER A 203 -1.88 32.68 -1.37
N LYS A 204 -0.77 32.19 -0.80
CA LYS A 204 0.55 32.82 -0.81
C LYS A 204 1.28 32.67 -2.15
N ARG A 205 0.74 31.93 -3.11
CA ARG A 205 1.37 31.61 -4.40
C ARG A 205 2.69 30.85 -4.27
N SER A 206 2.90 30.11 -3.18
CA SER A 206 4.10 29.32 -2.89
C SER A 206 3.90 27.81 -3.04
N LEU A 207 2.71 27.38 -3.50
CA LEU A 207 2.36 25.99 -3.80
C LEU A 207 2.43 25.72 -5.29
N PHE A 208 3.17 24.68 -5.68
CA PHE A 208 3.34 24.28 -7.07
C PHE A 208 2.99 22.81 -7.29
N GLY A 209 2.74 22.44 -8.55
CA GLY A 209 2.48 21.07 -8.95
C GLY A 209 3.52 20.55 -9.93
N ASN A 210 3.85 19.28 -9.86
CA ASN A 210 4.63 18.59 -10.89
C ASN A 210 3.85 17.38 -11.40
N ARG A 211 3.43 17.43 -12.67
CA ARG A 211 2.71 16.32 -13.30
C ARG A 211 3.65 15.17 -13.58
N PHE A 212 3.18 13.96 -13.32
CA PHE A 212 3.90 12.75 -13.72
C PHE A 212 2.96 11.74 -14.37
N ASN A 213 3.54 10.89 -15.22
CA ASN A 213 2.88 9.75 -15.82
C ASN A 213 3.60 8.49 -15.35
N GLY A 214 2.86 7.39 -15.16
CA GLY A 214 3.45 6.13 -14.73
C GLY A 214 2.55 5.38 -13.75
N LEU A 215 3.11 4.38 -13.09
CA LEU A 215 2.39 3.64 -12.06
C LEU A 215 2.05 4.55 -10.89
N TRP A 216 0.79 4.51 -10.48
CA TRP A 216 0.30 5.13 -9.26
C TRP A 216 -0.97 4.44 -8.81
N ILE A 217 -1.01 4.04 -7.57
CA ILE A 217 -2.18 3.43 -6.94
C ILE A 217 -2.23 3.77 -5.45
N ASP A 218 -3.36 4.31 -5.00
CA ASP A 218 -3.70 4.46 -3.59
C ASP A 218 -4.36 3.17 -3.11
N ILE A 219 -3.70 2.44 -2.23
CA ILE A 219 -4.20 1.18 -1.67
C ILE A 219 -5.22 1.49 -0.58
N GLY A 220 -6.37 1.99 -0.96
CA GLY A 220 -7.44 2.39 -0.04
C GLY A 220 -8.47 1.29 0.26
N LYS A 221 -8.66 0.34 -0.63
CA LYS A 221 -9.68 -0.73 -0.57
C LYS A 221 -9.06 -2.07 -0.97
N PRO A 222 -9.71 -3.21 -0.64
CA PRO A 222 -9.22 -4.54 -1.05
C PRO A 222 -8.99 -4.68 -2.55
N GLN A 223 -9.88 -4.09 -3.38
CA GLN A 223 -9.72 -4.12 -4.84
C GLN A 223 -8.49 -3.35 -5.31
N ASP A 224 -8.21 -2.17 -4.71
CA ASP A 224 -7.00 -1.38 -5.01
C ASP A 224 -5.75 -2.21 -4.67
N TYR A 225 -5.79 -2.98 -3.57
CA TYR A 225 -4.69 -3.85 -3.13
C TYR A 225 -4.46 -5.03 -4.10
N ILE A 226 -5.52 -5.71 -4.56
CA ILE A 226 -5.40 -6.76 -5.59
C ILE A 226 -4.82 -6.18 -6.88
N THR A 227 -5.30 -4.99 -7.30
CA THR A 227 -4.80 -4.30 -8.48
C THR A 227 -3.32 -3.93 -8.35
N ALA A 228 -2.90 -3.39 -7.19
CA ALA A 228 -1.49 -3.10 -6.92
C ALA A 228 -0.60 -4.35 -7.02
N ASN A 229 -1.07 -5.48 -6.48
CA ASN A 229 -0.36 -6.74 -6.60
C ASN A 229 -0.23 -7.21 -8.06
N LYS A 230 -1.30 -7.11 -8.86
CA LYS A 230 -1.28 -7.45 -10.29
C LYS A 230 -0.26 -6.61 -11.06
N LEU A 231 -0.26 -5.29 -10.87
CA LEU A 231 0.66 -4.39 -11.55
C LEU A 231 2.13 -4.66 -11.21
N ILE A 232 2.45 -4.94 -9.94
CA ILE A 232 3.82 -5.30 -9.56
C ILE A 232 4.21 -6.67 -10.11
N LEU A 233 3.31 -7.63 -10.13
CA LEU A 233 3.58 -8.94 -10.73
C LEU A 233 3.88 -8.83 -12.24
N GLU A 234 3.19 -7.95 -12.97
CA GLU A 234 3.50 -7.65 -14.37
C GLU A 234 4.93 -7.09 -14.53
N GLU A 235 5.36 -6.24 -13.61
CA GLU A 235 6.70 -5.66 -13.66
C GLU A 235 7.81 -6.67 -13.38
N ILE A 236 7.63 -7.57 -12.38
CA ILE A 236 8.71 -8.43 -11.89
C ILE A 236 8.64 -9.90 -12.33
N ALA A 237 7.49 -10.36 -12.81
CA ALA A 237 7.20 -11.78 -13.05
C ALA A 237 6.40 -12.06 -14.33
N ASN A 238 6.41 -11.15 -15.30
CA ASN A 238 5.57 -11.23 -16.51
C ASN A 238 5.86 -12.47 -17.38
N GLU A 239 7.13 -12.77 -17.62
CA GLU A 239 7.53 -13.91 -18.48
C GLU A 239 7.80 -15.18 -17.69
N LYS A 240 8.29 -15.06 -16.48
CA LYS A 240 8.68 -16.18 -15.60
C LYS A 240 8.22 -15.92 -14.18
N PRO A 241 7.81 -16.96 -13.43
CA PRO A 241 7.45 -16.78 -12.04
C PRO A 241 8.64 -16.27 -11.23
N PHE A 242 8.39 -15.32 -10.33
CA PHE A 242 9.36 -14.89 -9.32
C PHE A 242 9.36 -15.92 -8.18
N LEU A 243 10.47 -16.60 -7.97
CA LEU A 243 10.59 -17.65 -6.95
C LEU A 243 11.49 -17.20 -5.80
N GLY A 244 11.00 -17.35 -4.58
CA GLY A 244 11.78 -17.21 -3.36
C GLY A 244 12.79 -18.37 -3.16
N LYS A 245 13.49 -18.34 -2.04
CA LYS A 245 14.46 -19.38 -1.69
C LYS A 245 13.75 -20.66 -1.21
N ASN A 246 14.36 -21.82 -1.50
CA ASN A 246 13.90 -23.13 -1.00
C ASN A 246 12.43 -23.48 -1.34
N VAL A 247 11.92 -23.02 -2.47
CA VAL A 247 10.61 -23.42 -2.97
C VAL A 247 10.66 -24.90 -3.38
N LYS A 248 9.73 -25.71 -2.87
CA LYS A 248 9.55 -27.10 -3.24
C LYS A 248 8.31 -27.23 -4.12
N MET A 249 8.50 -27.60 -5.38
CA MET A 249 7.41 -27.67 -6.35
C MET A 249 7.47 -28.98 -7.12
N SER A 250 6.32 -29.64 -7.25
CA SER A 250 6.18 -30.84 -8.08
C SER A 250 6.41 -30.49 -9.55
N SER A 251 7.03 -31.37 -10.30
CA SER A 251 7.17 -31.24 -11.76
C SER A 251 5.83 -31.30 -12.51
N LYS A 252 4.77 -31.81 -11.87
CA LYS A 252 3.40 -31.84 -12.40
C LYS A 252 2.58 -30.58 -12.03
N ALA A 253 3.14 -29.66 -11.25
CA ALA A 253 2.48 -28.38 -10.97
C ALA A 253 2.59 -27.46 -12.19
N LYS A 254 1.50 -26.76 -12.51
CA LYS A 254 1.44 -25.78 -13.61
C LYS A 254 1.40 -24.37 -13.06
N ILE A 255 2.41 -23.57 -13.38
CA ILE A 255 2.49 -22.15 -13.00
C ILE A 255 2.30 -21.31 -14.26
N ILE A 256 1.33 -20.40 -14.23
CA ILE A 256 1.01 -19.47 -15.33
C ILE A 256 1.39 -18.06 -14.90
N PRO A 257 2.48 -17.48 -15.41
CA PRO A 257 2.86 -16.10 -15.10
C PRO A 257 1.77 -15.07 -15.47
N PRO A 258 1.78 -13.87 -14.82
CA PRO A 258 2.71 -13.44 -13.78
C PRO A 258 2.35 -14.02 -12.39
N VAL A 259 3.34 -14.58 -11.70
CA VAL A 259 3.18 -15.24 -10.37
C VAL A 259 4.41 -14.99 -9.52
N ALA A 260 4.22 -14.70 -8.23
CA ALA A 260 5.28 -14.71 -7.23
C ALA A 260 5.05 -15.85 -6.22
N ILE A 261 6.08 -16.65 -5.95
CA ILE A 261 6.04 -17.72 -4.96
C ILE A 261 7.12 -17.45 -3.92
N GLY A 262 6.70 -17.30 -2.66
CA GLY A 262 7.55 -16.98 -1.53
C GLY A 262 8.48 -18.10 -1.10
N SER A 263 9.43 -17.75 -0.22
CA SER A 263 10.44 -18.67 0.27
C SER A 263 9.83 -19.80 1.09
N GLY A 264 10.35 -21.03 0.91
CA GLY A 264 9.89 -22.21 1.65
C GLY A 264 8.51 -22.72 1.27
N ALA A 265 7.85 -22.12 0.27
CA ALA A 265 6.56 -22.60 -0.22
C ALA A 265 6.64 -24.04 -0.75
N ARG A 266 5.56 -24.79 -0.57
CA ARG A 266 5.41 -26.20 -1.01
C ARG A 266 4.22 -26.33 -1.94
N ILE A 267 4.44 -26.70 -3.18
CA ILE A 267 3.45 -26.82 -4.23
C ILE A 267 3.37 -28.28 -4.69
N ALA A 268 2.25 -28.93 -4.42
CA ALA A 268 2.03 -30.34 -4.74
C ALA A 268 1.70 -30.55 -6.23
N GLU A 269 1.53 -31.83 -6.60
CA GLU A 269 1.23 -32.22 -7.97
C GLU A 269 -0.19 -31.79 -8.40
N ASP A 270 -0.38 -31.67 -9.71
CA ASP A 270 -1.65 -31.33 -10.36
C ASP A 270 -2.25 -29.98 -9.93
N THR A 271 -1.46 -29.14 -9.26
CA THR A 271 -1.87 -27.75 -8.93
C THR A 271 -1.80 -26.84 -10.16
N LEU A 272 -2.65 -25.82 -10.17
CA LEU A 272 -2.64 -24.73 -11.15
C LEU A 272 -2.58 -23.41 -10.42
N ILE A 273 -1.48 -22.64 -10.57
CA ILE A 273 -1.29 -21.35 -9.92
C ILE A 273 -1.06 -20.28 -10.98
N GLY A 274 -1.85 -19.19 -10.90
CA GLY A 274 -1.77 -18.06 -11.82
C GLY A 274 -2.89 -18.03 -12.86
N PRO A 275 -2.89 -16.98 -13.71
CA PRO A 275 -2.00 -15.83 -13.60
C PRO A 275 -2.35 -14.90 -12.43
N TYR A 276 -1.49 -13.88 -12.20
CA TYR A 276 -1.70 -12.80 -11.22
C TYR A 276 -1.85 -13.26 -9.78
N SER A 277 -1.12 -14.29 -9.37
CA SER A 277 -1.19 -14.82 -8.00
C SER A 277 0.11 -14.63 -7.24
N SER A 278 0.00 -14.23 -5.97
CA SER A 278 1.12 -14.20 -5.02
C SER A 278 0.92 -15.26 -3.95
N ILE A 279 1.87 -16.17 -3.84
CA ILE A 279 1.91 -17.24 -2.83
C ILE A 279 2.99 -16.85 -1.81
N GLY A 280 2.59 -16.59 -0.56
CA GLY A 280 3.48 -16.12 0.50
C GLY A 280 4.51 -17.15 0.97
N ASP A 281 5.40 -16.70 1.87
CA ASP A 281 6.43 -17.56 2.45
C ASP A 281 5.83 -18.72 3.26
N ASN A 282 6.40 -19.91 3.11
CA ASN A 282 6.00 -21.13 3.82
C ASN A 282 4.53 -21.54 3.60
N VAL A 283 3.89 -21.09 2.54
CA VAL A 283 2.55 -21.55 2.14
C VAL A 283 2.65 -22.98 1.63
N THR A 284 1.66 -23.79 1.99
CA THR A 284 1.48 -25.13 1.43
C THR A 284 0.25 -25.15 0.53
N VAL A 285 0.42 -25.58 -0.71
CA VAL A 285 -0.67 -25.82 -1.66
C VAL A 285 -0.70 -27.30 -2.01
N SER A 286 -1.75 -27.99 -1.58
CA SER A 286 -1.91 -29.42 -1.75
C SER A 286 -2.43 -29.78 -3.15
N LYS A 287 -2.45 -31.08 -3.45
CA LYS A 287 -2.75 -31.67 -4.76
C LYS A 287 -4.05 -31.13 -5.40
N GLY A 288 -4.00 -30.86 -6.69
CA GLY A 288 -5.16 -30.55 -7.51
C GLY A 288 -5.78 -29.18 -7.25
N SER A 289 -5.22 -28.35 -6.37
CA SER A 289 -5.74 -27.04 -6.04
C SER A 289 -5.50 -26.01 -7.14
N ARG A 290 -6.39 -25.02 -7.27
CA ARG A 290 -6.35 -23.97 -8.28
C ARG A 290 -6.37 -22.60 -7.63
N ILE A 291 -5.42 -21.73 -7.97
CA ILE A 291 -5.29 -20.39 -7.40
C ILE A 291 -5.07 -19.40 -8.54
N GLN A 292 -6.00 -18.46 -8.71
CA GLN A 292 -5.93 -17.45 -9.77
C GLN A 292 -6.21 -16.05 -9.21
N GLY A 293 -5.48 -15.03 -9.66
CA GLY A 293 -5.73 -13.62 -9.33
C GLY A 293 -5.64 -13.28 -7.85
N SER A 294 -5.09 -14.17 -7.02
CA SER A 294 -5.25 -14.17 -5.57
C SER A 294 -3.95 -13.90 -4.83
N ILE A 295 -4.08 -13.36 -3.62
CA ILE A 295 -2.96 -13.08 -2.72
C ILE A 295 -3.09 -14.01 -1.50
N ILE A 296 -2.17 -14.94 -1.38
CA ILE A 296 -2.08 -15.88 -0.26
C ILE A 296 -0.97 -15.42 0.66
N PHE A 297 -1.30 -15.05 1.89
CA PHE A 297 -0.33 -14.57 2.87
C PHE A 297 0.54 -15.69 3.42
N PRO A 298 1.65 -15.38 4.10
CA PRO A 298 2.58 -16.40 4.60
C PRO A 298 1.92 -17.45 5.50
N LYS A 299 2.46 -18.67 5.48
CA LYS A 299 2.06 -19.80 6.33
C LYS A 299 0.62 -20.30 6.14
N ALA A 300 -0.12 -19.82 5.16
CA ALA A 300 -1.44 -20.36 4.86
C ALA A 300 -1.34 -21.80 4.34
N TRP A 301 -2.37 -22.58 4.62
CA TRP A 301 -2.52 -23.96 4.16
C TRP A 301 -3.73 -24.06 3.25
N VAL A 302 -3.51 -24.46 2.01
CA VAL A 302 -4.55 -24.73 1.02
C VAL A 302 -4.57 -26.23 0.78
N ASP A 303 -5.62 -26.87 1.24
CA ASP A 303 -5.73 -28.32 1.11
C ASP A 303 -6.19 -28.75 -0.31
N SER A 304 -6.29 -30.05 -0.53
CA SER A 304 -6.43 -30.64 -1.86
C SER A 304 -7.74 -30.24 -2.53
N PHE A 305 -7.65 -29.99 -3.84
CA PHE A 305 -8.77 -29.65 -4.70
C PHE A 305 -9.49 -28.34 -4.35
N ALA A 306 -8.88 -27.48 -3.55
CA ALA A 306 -9.41 -26.15 -3.28
C ALA A 306 -9.33 -25.27 -4.53
N SER A 307 -10.29 -24.35 -4.68
CA SER A 307 -10.37 -23.39 -5.78
C SER A 307 -10.48 -21.97 -5.23
N ILE A 308 -9.49 -21.11 -5.54
CA ILE A 308 -9.41 -19.74 -5.03
C ILE A 308 -9.25 -18.80 -6.22
N LYS A 309 -10.18 -17.83 -6.32
CA LYS A 309 -10.19 -16.90 -7.43
C LYS A 309 -10.37 -15.45 -6.96
N ASP A 310 -9.49 -14.55 -7.42
CA ASP A 310 -9.50 -13.09 -7.15
C ASP A 310 -9.79 -12.74 -5.67
N ALA A 311 -9.15 -13.47 -4.75
CA ALA A 311 -9.38 -13.43 -3.31
C ALA A 311 -8.10 -13.14 -2.51
N ILE A 312 -8.25 -12.78 -1.24
CA ILE A 312 -7.14 -12.54 -0.32
C ILE A 312 -7.27 -13.53 0.83
N ILE A 313 -6.23 -14.31 1.06
CA ILE A 313 -6.15 -15.31 2.13
C ILE A 313 -5.10 -14.85 3.15
N GLY A 314 -5.51 -14.66 4.39
CA GLY A 314 -4.68 -14.17 5.49
C GLY A 314 -3.58 -15.13 5.95
N GLU A 315 -2.67 -14.62 6.78
CA GLU A 315 -1.54 -15.38 7.31
C GLU A 315 -2.02 -16.56 8.16
N GLY A 316 -1.46 -17.74 7.89
CA GLY A 316 -1.77 -18.94 8.66
C GLY A 316 -3.21 -19.42 8.55
N ALA A 317 -4.01 -18.89 7.60
CA ALA A 317 -5.35 -19.39 7.34
C ALA A 317 -5.28 -20.83 6.81
N ILE A 318 -6.28 -21.66 7.16
CA ILE A 318 -6.40 -23.05 6.74
C ILE A 318 -7.66 -23.19 5.88
N LEU A 319 -7.47 -23.63 4.66
CA LEU A 319 -8.56 -23.95 3.74
C LEU A 319 -8.61 -25.48 3.54
N GLY A 320 -9.72 -26.11 3.90
CA GLY A 320 -9.92 -27.55 3.84
C GLY A 320 -10.08 -28.09 2.41
N HIS A 321 -10.37 -29.38 2.31
CA HIS A 321 -10.57 -30.07 1.05
C HIS A 321 -11.79 -29.53 0.28
N TRP A 322 -11.65 -29.36 -1.04
CA TRP A 322 -12.75 -28.94 -1.92
C TRP A 322 -13.37 -27.59 -1.59
N VAL A 323 -12.66 -26.75 -0.84
CA VAL A 323 -13.10 -25.37 -0.53
C VAL A 323 -13.14 -24.55 -1.81
N LYS A 324 -14.18 -23.72 -1.97
CA LYS A 324 -14.31 -22.74 -3.06
C LYS A 324 -14.36 -21.33 -2.50
N ILE A 325 -13.41 -20.50 -2.88
CA ILE A 325 -13.37 -19.08 -2.53
C ILE A 325 -13.49 -18.28 -3.82
N GLU A 326 -14.56 -17.50 -3.92
CA GLU A 326 -14.85 -16.71 -5.10
C GLU A 326 -14.37 -15.25 -4.99
N ASP A 327 -14.60 -14.49 -6.06
CA ASP A 327 -14.08 -13.14 -6.28
C ASP A 327 -14.33 -12.20 -5.08
N GLN A 328 -13.31 -11.44 -4.72
CA GLN A 328 -13.32 -10.41 -3.69
C GLN A 328 -13.59 -10.93 -2.26
N CYS A 329 -13.51 -12.24 -2.05
CA CYS A 329 -13.52 -12.80 -0.70
C CYS A 329 -12.24 -12.43 0.04
N ILE A 330 -12.35 -12.22 1.35
CA ILE A 330 -11.23 -11.93 2.23
C ILE A 330 -11.29 -12.86 3.43
N ILE A 331 -10.31 -13.71 3.56
CA ILE A 331 -10.16 -14.61 4.70
C ILE A 331 -9.13 -14.00 5.65
N GLY A 332 -9.53 -13.74 6.89
CA GLY A 332 -8.66 -13.16 7.91
C GLY A 332 -7.55 -14.10 8.36
N ASP A 333 -6.55 -13.55 9.05
CA ASP A 333 -5.43 -14.33 9.57
C ASP A 333 -5.90 -15.44 10.51
N HIS A 334 -5.31 -16.63 10.38
CA HIS A 334 -5.63 -17.82 11.19
C HIS A 334 -7.09 -18.28 11.16
N ALA A 335 -7.87 -17.83 10.18
CA ALA A 335 -9.22 -18.37 9.98
C ALA A 335 -9.16 -19.79 9.40
N ILE A 336 -10.17 -20.59 9.72
CA ILE A 336 -10.30 -21.98 9.26
C ILE A 336 -11.56 -22.08 8.42
N ILE A 337 -11.43 -22.52 7.19
CA ILE A 337 -12.55 -22.83 6.30
C ILE A 337 -12.56 -24.34 6.14
N ASN A 338 -13.59 -24.98 6.68
CA ASN A 338 -13.71 -26.44 6.72
C ASN A 338 -13.99 -27.03 5.33
N ASP A 339 -13.90 -28.35 5.22
CA ASP A 339 -14.03 -29.08 3.96
C ASP A 339 -15.37 -28.80 3.24
N ASN A 340 -15.33 -28.75 1.92
CA ASN A 340 -16.50 -28.56 1.04
C ASN A 340 -17.23 -27.21 1.21
N VAL A 341 -16.70 -26.28 1.98
CA VAL A 341 -17.30 -24.95 2.14
C VAL A 341 -17.10 -24.11 0.88
N THR A 342 -18.17 -23.43 0.46
CA THR A 342 -18.14 -22.43 -0.61
C THR A 342 -18.40 -21.05 -0.04
N LEU A 343 -17.50 -20.10 -0.30
CA LEU A 343 -17.68 -18.69 0.00
C LEU A 343 -17.85 -17.95 -1.32
N THR A 344 -19.03 -17.36 -1.52
CA THR A 344 -19.32 -16.61 -2.73
C THR A 344 -18.77 -15.18 -2.65
N GLN A 345 -18.96 -14.42 -3.71
CA GLN A 345 -18.36 -13.09 -3.88
C GLN A 345 -18.51 -12.17 -2.66
N LYS A 346 -17.44 -11.48 -2.30
CA LYS A 346 -17.38 -10.46 -1.25
C LYS A 346 -17.63 -10.95 0.18
N VAL A 347 -17.56 -12.25 0.43
CA VAL A 347 -17.61 -12.76 1.80
C VAL A 347 -16.31 -12.40 2.51
N GLN A 348 -16.44 -11.90 3.74
CA GLN A 348 -15.30 -11.56 4.59
C GLN A 348 -15.34 -12.42 5.84
N VAL A 349 -14.27 -13.11 6.15
CA VAL A 349 -14.12 -13.91 7.38
C VAL A 349 -13.13 -13.21 8.30
N CYS A 350 -13.56 -12.91 9.52
CA CYS A 350 -12.69 -12.27 10.52
C CYS A 350 -11.54 -13.19 10.96
N PRO A 351 -10.44 -12.62 11.50
CA PRO A 351 -9.31 -13.41 11.97
C PRO A 351 -9.72 -14.45 13.01
N SER A 352 -9.09 -15.61 12.96
CA SER A 352 -9.27 -16.74 13.89
C SER A 352 -10.70 -17.29 13.97
N LYS A 353 -11.51 -17.08 12.92
CA LYS A 353 -12.85 -17.66 12.83
C LYS A 353 -12.84 -18.97 12.08
N GLU A 354 -13.71 -19.87 12.49
CA GLU A 354 -13.98 -21.14 11.82
C GLU A 354 -15.31 -21.06 11.07
N VAL A 355 -15.32 -21.56 9.83
CA VAL A 355 -16.50 -21.60 8.96
C VAL A 355 -16.71 -23.04 8.51
N ASP A 356 -17.81 -23.64 8.95
CA ASP A 356 -18.19 -25.03 8.69
C ASP A 356 -19.33 -25.18 7.68
N THR A 357 -19.96 -24.08 7.29
CA THR A 357 -21.06 -24.04 6.34
C THR A 357 -20.82 -23.02 5.24
N SER A 358 -21.32 -23.30 4.04
CA SER A 358 -21.17 -22.39 2.89
C SER A 358 -21.92 -21.08 3.12
N VAL A 359 -21.27 -19.97 2.73
CA VAL A 359 -21.81 -18.60 2.81
C VAL A 359 -22.04 -18.09 1.39
N LEU A 360 -23.31 -18.07 0.97
CA LEU A 360 -23.71 -17.82 -0.41
C LEU A 360 -24.19 -16.38 -0.67
N GLN A 361 -23.99 -15.48 0.27
CA GLN A 361 -24.31 -14.05 0.14
C GLN A 361 -23.19 -13.21 0.75
N ALA A 362 -22.91 -12.05 0.14
CA ALA A 362 -21.93 -11.11 0.62
C ALA A 362 -22.22 -10.73 2.08
N SER A 363 -21.32 -11.10 2.99
CA SER A 363 -21.47 -10.90 4.44
C SER A 363 -20.12 -10.92 5.15
N THR A 364 -20.11 -10.50 6.40
CA THR A 364 -18.95 -10.61 7.28
C THR A 364 -19.22 -11.67 8.36
N VAL A 365 -18.41 -12.71 8.37
CA VAL A 365 -18.42 -13.75 9.42
C VAL A 365 -17.51 -13.26 10.56
N MET A 366 -18.14 -12.95 11.70
CA MET A 366 -17.50 -12.36 12.88
C MET A 366 -17.28 -13.37 14.00
#